data_78235ff8738bd389658dc6a8f0874069
#
_entry.id   78235ff8738bd389658dc6a8f0874069
#
_cell.length_a   1.000
_cell.length_b   1.000
_cell.length_c   1.000
_cell.angle_alpha   90.00
_cell.angle_beta   90.00
_cell.angle_gamma   90.00
#
_symmetry.space_group_name_H-M   'P 1'
#
loop_
_entity.id
_entity.type
_entity.pdbx_description
1 polymer ?
#
loop_
_entity_poly.entity_id
_entity_poly.type
_entity_poly.pdbx_seq_one_letter_code
_entity_poly.pdbx_strand_id
1 'polypeptide(L)'
;MHESPKPPVHERWAHLRFSVVGPLLAAPPAPGELEAALATLATKSWLHPVTGEPTQFGRSTIERWYHQARRAPLDPVGVLRRKVRRDAGRQTAVGEQLQQALLQQYAEHPRWSYALHYGNLAALVRTEATLGPLPSYASLRRFMQAHGLLKRRRFPDTPGGRRAAARLEAREVRSFEAEYVHGLWHLDFHHGSKKVLTPAGAWVTPLLLGVLDDRSRLACHVQWYLAETAEQLVHGLAQAFQKRALPRALMSDNGSAMIAAEFTQGLARLGIVHQPTLPHSPYQNAKQEVFWAQVEGRLVAMLEGVADLTLPVLNEATQAWVELEYQRTVHSETRQSPLERCIAGPEVGRPSPDSNALRLAFTTEEHRTQRRSDGTVTLAGQRFEVPARYRLLSRLAVRYASWDLTHVHLVDERTGTVLARLYPLDKAKNADGRRRTLTPGLLDAVATPPAPSGIAPLLRQLMTDYAATGLPPAYLPQPEAEPHHPNPEETP
;
A
#
# COMPACT_ATOMS: atom_id res chain seq x y z
N MET A 1 42.88 16.17 17.43
CA MET A 1 43.68 15.05 16.86
C MET A 1 42.98 14.56 15.60
N HIS A 2 43.57 14.86 14.41
CA HIS A 2 43.08 14.31 13.16
C HIS A 2 43.41 12.81 13.11
N GLU A 3 42.41 11.94 13.25
CA GLU A 3 42.60 10.51 12.94
C GLU A 3 42.94 10.39 11.44
N SER A 4 44.15 9.93 11.15
CA SER A 4 44.55 9.61 9.78
C SER A 4 43.59 8.57 9.18
N PRO A 5 43.18 8.69 7.92
CA PRO A 5 42.22 7.75 7.32
C PRO A 5 42.77 6.34 7.39
N LYS A 6 41.98 5.42 7.94
CA LYS A 6 42.37 3.99 8.04
C LYS A 6 42.71 3.44 6.66
N PRO A 7 43.84 2.73 6.52
CA PRO A 7 44.26 2.18 5.24
C PRO A 7 43.19 1.24 4.65
N PRO A 8 43.12 1.11 3.31
CA PRO A 8 42.16 0.25 2.61
C PRO A 8 42.20 -1.19 3.14
N VAL A 9 41.05 -1.88 3.07
CA VAL A 9 40.91 -3.26 3.63
C VAL A 9 41.95 -4.23 3.07
N HIS A 10 42.28 -4.13 1.79
CA HIS A 10 43.29 -4.98 1.15
C HIS A 10 44.71 -4.73 1.68
N GLU A 11 45.03 -3.50 2.07
CA GLU A 11 46.29 -3.16 2.70
C GLU A 11 46.37 -3.66 4.14
N ARG A 12 45.31 -3.49 4.92
CA ARG A 12 45.19 -4.06 6.27
C ARG A 12 45.41 -5.59 6.29
N TRP A 13 44.88 -6.27 5.29
CA TRP A 13 45.12 -7.69 5.09
C TRP A 13 46.58 -8.01 4.72
N ALA A 14 47.23 -7.21 3.89
CA ALA A 14 48.61 -7.38 3.53
C ALA A 14 49.54 -7.23 4.75
N HIS A 15 49.29 -6.18 5.54
CA HIS A 15 50.02 -5.95 6.80
C HIS A 15 49.85 -7.08 7.80
N LEU A 16 48.61 -7.58 8.01
CA LEU A 16 48.39 -8.73 8.87
C LEU A 16 49.13 -9.97 8.36
N ARG A 17 49.05 -10.31 7.09
CA ARG A 17 49.75 -11.48 6.53
C ARG A 17 51.26 -11.35 6.67
N PHE A 18 51.77 -10.13 6.46
CA PHE A 18 53.18 -9.85 6.65
C PHE A 18 53.57 -9.94 8.15
N SER A 19 52.77 -9.44 9.09
CA SER A 19 53.07 -9.57 10.52
C SER A 19 53.11 -11.05 10.99
N VAL A 20 52.33 -11.93 10.35
CA VAL A 20 52.35 -13.37 10.62
C VAL A 20 53.66 -14.01 10.13
N VAL A 21 54.11 -13.71 8.92
CA VAL A 21 55.26 -14.36 8.29
C VAL A 21 56.57 -13.59 8.43
N GLY A 22 56.51 -12.31 8.78
CA GLY A 22 57.66 -11.43 8.94
C GLY A 22 58.81 -11.98 9.80
N PRO A 23 58.53 -12.54 10.96
CA PRO A 23 59.58 -13.17 11.79
C PRO A 23 60.36 -14.29 11.06
N LEU A 24 59.69 -15.07 10.21
CA LEU A 24 60.35 -16.14 9.44
C LEU A 24 61.16 -15.59 8.26
N LEU A 25 60.81 -14.39 7.79
CA LEU A 25 61.55 -13.72 6.74
C LEU A 25 62.78 -13.00 7.29
N ALA A 26 62.71 -12.43 8.47
CA ALA A 26 63.81 -11.75 9.16
C ALA A 26 64.86 -12.74 9.69
N ALA A 27 64.43 -13.89 10.23
CA ALA A 27 65.28 -14.94 10.71
C ALA A 27 64.81 -16.30 10.09
N PRO A 28 65.29 -16.65 8.89
CA PRO A 28 64.87 -17.88 8.22
C PRO A 28 65.24 -19.12 9.04
N PRO A 29 64.30 -20.06 9.27
CA PRO A 29 64.58 -21.28 10.02
C PRO A 29 65.60 -22.15 9.30
N ALA A 30 66.36 -22.97 10.06
CA ALA A 30 67.35 -23.89 9.51
C ALA A 30 66.69 -24.94 8.60
N PRO A 31 67.45 -25.57 7.69
CA PRO A 31 66.90 -26.62 6.84
C PRO A 31 66.25 -27.73 7.66
N GLY A 32 64.97 -28.00 7.42
CA GLY A 32 64.15 -28.96 8.14
C GLY A 32 63.29 -28.40 9.29
N GLU A 33 63.54 -27.18 9.78
CA GLU A 33 62.80 -26.57 10.91
C GLU A 33 61.61 -25.74 10.49
N LEU A 34 61.43 -25.47 9.21
CA LEU A 34 60.33 -24.61 8.68
C LEU A 34 58.97 -25.16 9.08
N GLU A 35 58.79 -26.47 9.07
CA GLU A 35 57.50 -27.09 9.38
C GLU A 35 57.10 -26.85 10.84
N ALA A 36 58.02 -27.02 11.77
CA ALA A 36 57.80 -26.77 13.20
C ALA A 36 57.51 -25.29 13.49
N ALA A 37 58.22 -24.37 12.80
CA ALA A 37 58.00 -22.94 12.91
C ALA A 37 56.62 -22.50 12.37
N LEU A 38 56.18 -23.08 11.26
CA LEU A 38 54.83 -22.82 10.68
C LEU A 38 53.71 -23.38 11.59
N ALA A 39 53.92 -24.58 12.20
CA ALA A 39 52.99 -25.16 13.13
C ALA A 39 52.83 -24.25 14.38
N THR A 40 53.90 -23.71 14.90
CA THR A 40 53.90 -22.76 16.03
C THR A 40 53.15 -21.47 15.68
N LEU A 41 53.24 -20.93 14.46
CA LEU A 41 52.48 -19.75 14.02
C LEU A 41 51.00 -20.06 13.83
N ALA A 42 50.63 -21.28 13.45
CA ALA A 42 49.26 -21.70 13.28
C ALA A 42 48.46 -21.81 14.60
N THR A 43 49.17 -22.03 15.72
CA THR A 43 48.53 -22.06 17.07
C THR A 43 48.27 -20.64 17.62
N LYS A 44 48.92 -19.60 17.06
CA LYS A 44 48.76 -18.23 17.53
C LYS A 44 47.46 -17.63 17.07
N SER A 45 46.87 -16.82 17.94
CA SER A 45 45.68 -16.01 17.63
C SER A 45 46.10 -14.62 17.15
N TRP A 46 45.48 -14.16 16.06
CA TRP A 46 45.75 -12.87 15.40
C TRP A 46 44.49 -12.06 15.37
N LEU A 47 44.56 -10.72 15.43
CA LEU A 47 43.41 -9.86 15.32
C LEU A 47 42.98 -9.72 13.86
N HIS A 48 41.73 -10.07 13.56
CA HIS A 48 41.15 -9.90 12.24
C HIS A 48 41.17 -8.43 11.82
N PRO A 49 41.72 -8.05 10.64
CA PRO A 49 42.05 -6.65 10.30
C PRO A 49 40.84 -5.77 10.03
N VAL A 50 39.61 -6.34 10.00
CA VAL A 50 38.37 -5.62 9.76
C VAL A 50 37.44 -5.67 10.96
N THR A 51 37.23 -6.88 11.55
CA THR A 51 36.29 -7.06 12.67
C THR A 51 36.96 -6.90 14.04
N GLY A 52 38.31 -7.03 14.12
CA GLY A 52 39.03 -7.00 15.39
C GLY A 52 38.94 -8.28 16.22
N GLU A 53 38.25 -9.32 15.74
CA GLU A 53 38.10 -10.59 16.45
C GLU A 53 39.33 -11.47 16.37
N PRO A 54 39.60 -12.32 17.37
CA PRO A 54 40.67 -13.27 17.33
C PRO A 54 40.45 -14.30 16.20
N THR A 55 41.46 -14.49 15.37
CA THR A 55 41.42 -15.41 14.21
C THR A 55 42.70 -16.23 14.14
N GLN A 56 42.58 -17.52 13.84
CA GLN A 56 43.70 -18.40 13.59
C GLN A 56 43.80 -18.76 12.10
N PHE A 57 45.03 -19.01 11.65
CA PHE A 57 45.27 -19.38 10.24
C PHE A 57 45.90 -20.77 10.16
N GLY A 58 45.40 -21.60 9.27
CA GLY A 58 45.95 -22.92 9.05
C GLY A 58 47.38 -22.87 8.52
N ARG A 59 48.21 -23.88 8.87
CA ARG A 59 49.59 -24.02 8.48
C ARG A 59 49.84 -23.80 6.99
N SER A 60 49.08 -24.46 6.12
CA SER A 60 49.20 -24.33 4.66
C SER A 60 48.96 -22.90 4.14
N THR A 61 48.11 -22.13 4.84
CA THR A 61 47.84 -20.72 4.51
C THR A 61 49.05 -19.85 4.85
N ILE A 62 49.64 -20.06 6.03
CA ILE A 62 50.83 -19.31 6.48
C ILE A 62 52.04 -19.69 5.62
N GLU A 63 52.22 -20.97 5.28
CA GLU A 63 53.24 -21.47 4.39
C GLU A 63 53.18 -20.79 3.01
N ARG A 64 52.00 -20.73 2.43
CA ARG A 64 51.76 -20.01 1.14
C ARG A 64 52.15 -18.54 1.24
N TRP A 65 51.79 -17.85 2.31
CA TRP A 65 52.19 -16.44 2.50
C TRP A 65 53.69 -16.29 2.68
N TYR A 66 54.34 -17.17 3.43
CA TYR A 66 55.79 -17.19 3.58
C TYR A 66 56.52 -17.32 2.23
N HIS A 67 56.14 -18.32 1.42
CA HIS A 67 56.74 -18.53 0.12
C HIS A 67 56.45 -17.39 -0.85
N GLN A 68 55.26 -16.79 -0.80
CA GLN A 68 54.93 -15.60 -1.59
C GLN A 68 55.81 -14.39 -1.24
N ALA A 69 55.92 -14.08 0.03
CA ALA A 69 56.73 -12.97 0.52
C ALA A 69 58.24 -13.19 0.27
N ARG A 70 58.76 -14.42 0.50
CA ARG A 70 60.15 -14.79 0.25
C ARG A 70 60.58 -14.62 -1.22
N ARG A 71 59.63 -14.83 -2.17
CA ARG A 71 59.91 -14.68 -3.62
C ARG A 71 59.91 -13.20 -4.08
N ALA A 72 59.49 -12.28 -3.24
CA ALA A 72 59.39 -10.85 -3.54
C ALA A 72 60.10 -10.01 -2.46
N PRO A 73 61.47 -10.11 -2.36
CA PRO A 73 62.23 -9.44 -1.30
C PRO A 73 62.15 -7.90 -1.36
N LEU A 74 61.86 -7.30 -2.54
CA LEU A 74 61.72 -5.86 -2.70
C LEU A 74 60.40 -5.32 -2.20
N ASP A 75 59.30 -6.08 -2.27
CA ASP A 75 57.97 -5.69 -1.75
C ASP A 75 57.24 -6.92 -1.19
N PRO A 76 57.68 -7.43 -0.03
CA PRO A 76 57.05 -8.60 0.59
C PRO A 76 55.66 -8.31 1.12
N VAL A 77 55.29 -7.06 1.43
CA VAL A 77 53.95 -6.65 1.82
C VAL A 77 53.02 -6.57 0.64
N GLY A 78 53.46 -5.93 -0.44
CA GLY A 78 52.66 -5.74 -1.65
C GLY A 78 52.22 -7.05 -2.31
N VAL A 79 53.12 -8.07 -2.33
CA VAL A 79 52.76 -9.39 -2.87
C VAL A 79 51.73 -10.13 -2.04
N LEU A 80 51.61 -9.82 -0.76
CA LEU A 80 50.61 -10.36 0.16
C LEU A 80 49.26 -9.62 0.09
N ARG A 81 49.14 -8.57 -0.70
CA ARG A 81 47.84 -7.91 -0.96
C ARG A 81 46.88 -8.91 -1.57
N ARG A 82 45.60 -8.80 -1.17
CA ARG A 82 44.55 -9.57 -1.84
C ARG A 82 44.48 -9.13 -3.29
N LYS A 83 44.63 -10.04 -4.24
CA LYS A 83 44.42 -9.71 -5.66
C LYS A 83 43.01 -9.15 -5.82
N VAL A 84 42.93 -7.91 -6.23
CA VAL A 84 41.69 -7.30 -6.65
C VAL A 84 41.26 -8.01 -7.94
N ARG A 85 39.98 -8.42 -8.01
CA ARG A 85 39.47 -9.04 -9.24
C ARG A 85 39.71 -8.11 -10.43
N ARG A 86 40.09 -8.68 -11.59
CA ARG A 86 40.38 -7.92 -12.82
C ARG A 86 39.16 -7.10 -13.30
N ASP A 87 37.97 -7.48 -12.86
CA ASP A 87 36.68 -6.85 -13.12
C ASP A 87 36.16 -5.94 -11.97
N ALA A 88 36.98 -5.76 -10.92
CA ALA A 88 36.61 -4.90 -9.79
C ALA A 88 36.43 -3.46 -10.27
N GLY A 89 35.23 -2.91 -10.04
CA GLY A 89 34.82 -1.59 -10.51
C GLY A 89 34.18 -1.58 -11.90
N ARG A 90 34.26 -2.68 -12.66
CA ARG A 90 33.49 -2.84 -13.90
C ARG A 90 32.19 -3.55 -13.62
N GLN A 91 31.09 -2.93 -14.03
CA GLN A 91 29.74 -3.48 -13.80
C GLN A 91 29.26 -4.15 -15.09
N THR A 92 29.96 -5.19 -15.51
CA THR A 92 29.68 -5.95 -16.74
C THR A 92 28.33 -6.69 -16.72
N ALA A 93 27.71 -6.81 -15.56
CA ALA A 93 26.42 -7.48 -15.41
C ALA A 93 25.23 -6.66 -15.94
N VAL A 94 25.40 -5.37 -16.21
CA VAL A 94 24.37 -4.48 -16.79
C VAL A 94 24.78 -4.17 -18.22
N GLY A 95 24.06 -4.70 -19.21
CA GLY A 95 24.34 -4.46 -20.64
C GLY A 95 24.18 -2.98 -20.99
N GLU A 96 24.88 -2.52 -22.04
CA GLU A 96 24.93 -1.11 -22.40
C GLU A 96 23.55 -0.51 -22.71
N GLN A 97 22.72 -1.23 -23.46
CA GLN A 97 21.34 -0.80 -23.76
C GLN A 97 20.48 -0.69 -22.50
N LEU A 98 20.63 -1.65 -21.57
CA LEU A 98 19.93 -1.62 -20.31
C LEU A 98 20.43 -0.49 -19.39
N GLN A 99 21.73 -0.13 -19.46
CA GLN A 99 22.28 1.04 -18.77
C GLN A 99 21.64 2.33 -19.27
N GLN A 100 21.53 2.49 -20.59
CA GLN A 100 20.91 3.67 -21.21
C GLN A 100 19.44 3.78 -20.80
N ALA A 101 18.68 2.69 -20.88
CA ALA A 101 17.28 2.66 -20.44
C ALA A 101 17.14 3.01 -18.95
N LEU A 102 18.02 2.49 -18.07
CA LEU A 102 18.03 2.83 -16.64
C LEU A 102 18.36 4.30 -16.40
N LEU A 103 19.35 4.86 -17.10
CA LEU A 103 19.74 6.26 -16.96
C LEU A 103 18.62 7.19 -17.41
N GLN A 104 17.95 6.87 -18.52
CA GLN A 104 16.79 7.61 -19.01
C GLN A 104 15.65 7.53 -17.98
N GLN A 105 15.29 6.33 -17.53
CA GLN A 105 14.26 6.12 -16.52
C GLN A 105 14.56 6.87 -15.21
N TYR A 106 15.83 6.93 -14.80
CA TYR A 106 16.20 7.71 -13.61
C TYR A 106 16.13 9.21 -13.86
N ALA A 107 16.47 9.70 -15.03
CA ALA A 107 16.35 11.12 -15.38
C ALA A 107 14.88 11.57 -15.33
N GLU A 108 13.98 10.74 -15.83
CA GLU A 108 12.53 10.99 -15.81
C GLU A 108 11.93 10.84 -14.39
N HIS A 109 12.41 9.86 -13.62
CA HIS A 109 11.86 9.48 -12.32
C HIS A 109 12.89 9.43 -11.17
N PRO A 110 13.55 10.55 -10.82
CA PRO A 110 14.66 10.56 -9.85
C PRO A 110 14.22 10.28 -8.40
N ARG A 111 12.92 10.19 -8.17
CA ARG A 111 12.32 9.92 -6.84
C ARG A 111 11.99 8.44 -6.62
N TRP A 112 12.06 7.61 -7.64
CA TRP A 112 11.78 6.20 -7.51
C TRP A 112 12.82 5.49 -6.64
N SER A 113 12.39 4.44 -5.94
CA SER A 113 13.29 3.56 -5.20
C SER A 113 14.06 2.64 -6.17
N TYR A 114 15.21 2.10 -5.74
CA TYR A 114 15.94 1.10 -6.52
C TYR A 114 15.07 -0.10 -6.93
N ALA A 115 14.18 -0.55 -6.01
CA ALA A 115 13.28 -1.66 -6.29
C ALA A 115 12.24 -1.29 -7.35
N LEU A 116 11.76 -0.04 -7.36
CA LEU A 116 10.80 0.42 -8.36
C LEU A 116 11.46 0.56 -9.73
N HIS A 117 12.70 1.11 -9.80
CA HIS A 117 13.48 1.10 -11.03
C HIS A 117 13.70 -0.32 -11.57
N TYR A 118 14.08 -1.26 -10.70
CA TYR A 118 14.28 -2.65 -11.08
C TYR A 118 13.01 -3.31 -11.62
N GLY A 119 11.87 -3.13 -10.95
CA GLY A 119 10.58 -3.69 -11.37
C GLY A 119 10.13 -3.17 -12.74
N ASN A 120 10.30 -1.86 -12.98
CA ASN A 120 9.96 -1.28 -14.28
C ASN A 120 10.92 -1.72 -15.40
N LEU A 121 12.23 -1.84 -15.13
CA LEU A 121 13.16 -2.43 -16.10
C LEU A 121 12.85 -3.89 -16.40
N ALA A 122 12.43 -4.66 -15.39
CA ALA A 122 11.99 -6.05 -15.59
C ALA A 122 10.75 -6.13 -16.50
N ALA A 123 9.83 -5.18 -16.38
CA ALA A 123 8.67 -5.08 -17.27
C ALA A 123 9.08 -4.72 -18.72
N LEU A 124 10.01 -3.76 -18.87
CA LEU A 124 10.53 -3.36 -20.19
C LEU A 124 11.27 -4.51 -20.89
N VAL A 125 12.15 -5.23 -20.19
CA VAL A 125 12.90 -6.37 -20.76
C VAL A 125 11.97 -7.49 -21.27
N ARG A 126 10.78 -7.67 -20.70
CA ARG A 126 9.81 -8.65 -21.20
C ARG A 126 9.19 -8.24 -22.54
N THR A 127 9.05 -6.95 -22.79
CA THR A 127 8.47 -6.40 -24.03
C THR A 127 9.50 -6.08 -25.08
N GLU A 128 10.73 -5.77 -24.68
CA GLU A 128 11.82 -5.30 -25.55
C GLU A 128 13.04 -6.21 -25.46
N ALA A 129 13.08 -7.23 -26.31
CA ALA A 129 14.20 -8.20 -26.36
C ALA A 129 15.58 -7.56 -26.62
N THR A 130 15.62 -6.38 -27.22
CA THR A 130 16.84 -5.61 -27.52
C THR A 130 17.60 -5.15 -26.28
N LEU A 131 16.93 -5.02 -25.14
CA LEU A 131 17.53 -4.57 -23.88
C LEU A 131 18.47 -5.62 -23.25
N GLY A 132 18.41 -6.86 -23.73
CA GLY A 132 19.21 -7.96 -23.20
C GLY A 132 18.71 -8.50 -21.85
N PRO A 133 19.46 -9.42 -21.23
CA PRO A 133 19.00 -10.08 -20.00
C PRO A 133 19.01 -9.14 -18.80
N LEU A 134 17.97 -9.23 -17.96
CA LEU A 134 17.86 -8.48 -16.72
C LEU A 134 18.92 -8.98 -15.70
N PRO A 135 19.79 -8.11 -15.15
CA PRO A 135 20.73 -8.50 -14.10
C PRO A 135 20.02 -8.76 -12.75
N SER A 136 20.74 -9.31 -11.77
CA SER A 136 20.19 -9.40 -10.42
C SER A 136 19.92 -8.01 -9.82
N TYR A 137 18.90 -7.90 -8.93
CA TYR A 137 18.61 -6.66 -8.21
C TYR A 137 19.85 -6.08 -7.50
N ALA A 138 20.68 -6.95 -6.89
CA ALA A 138 21.91 -6.53 -6.23
C ALA A 138 22.92 -5.90 -7.19
N SER A 139 23.00 -6.40 -8.43
CA SER A 139 23.90 -5.86 -9.47
C SER A 139 23.39 -4.49 -9.95
N LEU A 140 22.09 -4.35 -10.22
CA LEU A 140 21.48 -3.08 -10.58
C LEU A 140 21.64 -2.02 -9.48
N ARG A 141 21.34 -2.38 -8.23
CA ARG A 141 21.52 -1.48 -7.08
C ARG A 141 22.95 -0.98 -6.95
N ARG A 142 23.95 -1.87 -7.10
CA ARG A 142 25.37 -1.47 -7.09
C ARG A 142 25.72 -0.53 -8.24
N PHE A 143 25.17 -0.79 -9.43
CA PHE A 143 25.32 0.10 -10.58
C PHE A 143 24.78 1.50 -10.27
N MET A 144 23.54 1.59 -9.79
CA MET A 144 22.91 2.86 -9.45
C MET A 144 23.70 3.62 -8.38
N GLN A 145 24.17 2.93 -7.33
CA GLN A 145 25.00 3.53 -6.29
C GLN A 145 26.34 4.07 -6.82
N ALA A 146 27.02 3.30 -7.67
CA ALA A 146 28.32 3.70 -8.26
C ALA A 146 28.19 4.92 -9.19
N HIS A 147 27.05 5.10 -9.84
CA HIS A 147 26.76 6.23 -10.72
C HIS A 147 26.04 7.39 -10.02
N GLY A 148 25.89 7.35 -8.69
CA GLY A 148 25.23 8.41 -7.93
C GLY A 148 23.72 8.53 -8.19
N LEU A 149 23.08 7.50 -8.75
CA LEU A 149 21.65 7.45 -9.03
C LEU A 149 20.88 7.13 -7.74
N LEU A 150 20.88 8.08 -6.80
CA LEU A 150 20.25 7.91 -5.49
C LEU A 150 18.83 8.46 -5.52
N LYS A 151 17.90 7.78 -4.82
CA LYS A 151 16.53 8.29 -4.65
C LYS A 151 16.57 9.71 -4.09
N ARG A 152 16.05 10.68 -4.84
CA ARG A 152 15.89 12.05 -4.36
C ARG A 152 14.73 12.09 -3.36
N ARG A 153 14.95 12.68 -2.17
CA ARG A 153 13.90 12.86 -1.15
C ARG A 153 12.89 13.88 -1.66
N ARG A 154 11.61 13.65 -1.34
CA ARG A 154 10.49 14.52 -1.77
C ARG A 154 10.57 15.90 -1.11
N PHE A 155 11.10 15.97 0.11
CA PHE A 155 11.27 17.21 0.86
C PHE A 155 12.74 17.37 1.23
N PRO A 156 13.28 18.60 1.11
CA PRO A 156 14.58 18.91 1.69
C PRO A 156 14.54 18.67 3.20
N ASP A 157 15.69 18.34 3.80
CA ASP A 157 15.86 18.11 5.24
C ASP A 157 15.60 19.42 6.01
N THR A 158 14.31 19.69 6.28
CA THR A 158 13.89 20.92 6.98
C THR A 158 13.94 20.72 8.50
N PRO A 159 14.13 21.79 9.28
CA PRO A 159 14.07 21.71 10.75
C PRO A 159 12.78 21.09 11.27
N GLY A 160 11.66 21.24 10.56
CA GLY A 160 10.37 20.60 10.86
C GLY A 160 10.38 19.08 10.66
N GLY A 161 10.97 18.60 9.55
CA GLY A 161 11.12 17.17 9.27
C GLY A 161 12.04 16.47 10.28
N ARG A 162 13.14 17.12 10.68
CA ARG A 162 14.04 16.61 11.73
C ARG A 162 13.36 16.56 13.11
N ARG A 163 12.54 17.56 13.47
CA ARG A 163 11.76 17.55 14.73
C ARG A 163 10.70 16.45 14.73
N ALA A 164 10.06 16.16 13.59
CA ALA A 164 9.10 15.06 13.46
C ALA A 164 9.79 13.69 13.61
N ALA A 165 10.96 13.51 13.00
CA ALA A 165 11.77 12.30 13.16
C ALA A 165 12.22 12.10 14.62
N ALA A 166 12.73 13.15 15.28
CA ALA A 166 13.15 13.10 16.68
C ALA A 166 11.99 12.82 17.65
N ARG A 167 10.76 13.27 17.34
CA ARG A 167 9.56 12.95 18.13
C ARG A 167 9.17 11.48 18.01
N LEU A 168 9.41 10.84 16.87
CA LEU A 168 9.19 9.40 16.68
C LEU A 168 10.20 8.56 17.46
N GLU A 169 11.47 8.98 17.51
CA GLU A 169 12.52 8.27 18.26
C GLU A 169 12.31 8.35 19.79
N ALA A 170 11.68 9.41 20.30
CA ALA A 170 11.47 9.62 21.74
C ALA A 170 10.26 8.86 22.33
N ARG A 171 9.51 8.09 21.55
CA ARG A 171 8.32 7.35 22.02
C ARG A 171 8.54 5.85 21.98
N GLU A 172 8.20 5.16 23.08
CA GLU A 172 8.03 3.71 23.06
C GLU A 172 6.88 3.35 22.14
N VAL A 173 7.19 2.77 20.99
CA VAL A 173 6.20 2.21 20.06
C VAL A 173 5.86 0.80 20.53
N ARG A 174 4.71 0.64 21.18
CA ARG A 174 4.19 -0.70 21.50
C ARG A 174 3.63 -1.30 20.19
N SER A 175 4.35 -2.27 19.64
CA SER A 175 3.84 -3.06 18.53
C SER A 175 2.66 -3.90 19.00
N PHE A 176 1.53 -3.76 18.32
CA PHE A 176 0.31 -4.54 18.56
C PHE A 176 -0.04 -5.31 17.28
N GLU A 177 -0.50 -6.54 17.43
CA GLU A 177 -0.98 -7.36 16.33
C GLU A 177 -2.18 -8.19 16.80
N ALA A 178 -3.27 -8.20 16.01
CA ALA A 178 -4.42 -9.04 16.28
C ALA A 178 -4.06 -10.53 16.14
N GLU A 179 -4.64 -11.37 16.99
CA GLU A 179 -4.37 -12.81 17.01
C GLU A 179 -4.96 -13.54 15.80
N TYR A 180 -6.07 -13.03 15.23
CA TYR A 180 -6.83 -13.68 14.18
C TYR A 180 -6.96 -12.80 12.94
N VAL A 181 -6.96 -13.42 11.77
CA VAL A 181 -7.37 -12.79 10.51
C VAL A 181 -8.84 -12.37 10.62
N HIS A 182 -9.16 -11.16 10.18
CA HIS A 182 -10.47 -10.52 10.35
C HIS A 182 -10.87 -10.30 11.82
N GLY A 183 -9.95 -10.40 12.77
CA GLY A 183 -10.16 -10.03 14.16
C GLY A 183 -10.28 -8.54 14.34
N LEU A 184 -9.41 -7.78 13.69
CA LEU A 184 -9.41 -6.31 13.71
C LEU A 184 -9.04 -5.78 12.32
N TRP A 185 -9.85 -4.86 11.81
CA TRP A 185 -9.50 -4.07 10.63
C TRP A 185 -9.20 -2.63 11.00
N HIS A 186 -8.27 -2.00 10.28
CA HIS A 186 -7.99 -0.57 10.32
C HIS A 186 -8.63 0.10 9.13
N LEU A 187 -9.21 1.26 9.37
CA LEU A 187 -9.89 2.08 8.38
C LEU A 187 -9.40 3.53 8.51
N ASP A 188 -8.98 4.13 7.39
CA ASP A 188 -8.49 5.51 7.37
C ASP A 188 -8.58 6.12 5.98
N PHE A 189 -8.64 7.46 5.92
CA PHE A 189 -8.52 8.23 4.70
C PHE A 189 -7.13 8.86 4.57
N HIS A 190 -6.56 8.80 3.38
CA HIS A 190 -5.28 9.43 3.05
C HIS A 190 -5.42 10.45 1.92
N HIS A 191 -4.87 11.64 2.11
CA HIS A 191 -4.82 12.66 1.06
C HIS A 191 -3.77 12.30 0.01
N GLY A 192 -4.20 12.09 -1.24
CA GLY A 192 -3.32 11.80 -2.35
C GLY A 192 -2.36 12.94 -2.66
N SER A 193 -1.13 12.61 -3.01
CA SER A 193 -0.13 13.62 -3.40
C SER A 193 -0.27 14.09 -4.84
N LYS A 194 -0.97 13.34 -5.70
CA LYS A 194 -1.25 13.68 -7.10
C LYS A 194 -2.72 14.03 -7.27
N LYS A 195 -2.98 15.18 -7.91
CA LYS A 195 -4.34 15.61 -8.24
C LYS A 195 -4.91 14.80 -9.41
N VAL A 196 -6.22 14.71 -9.47
CA VAL A 196 -6.98 14.14 -10.57
C VAL A 196 -7.80 15.19 -11.27
N LEU A 197 -7.99 15.01 -12.58
CA LEU A 197 -8.84 15.84 -13.41
C LEU A 197 -10.27 15.32 -13.34
N THR A 198 -11.21 16.18 -12.94
CA THR A 198 -12.64 15.86 -12.93
C THR A 198 -13.26 16.04 -14.32
N PRO A 199 -14.43 15.45 -14.60
CA PRO A 199 -15.15 15.68 -15.85
C PRO A 199 -15.50 17.18 -16.11
N ALA A 200 -15.58 17.97 -15.04
CA ALA A 200 -15.80 19.43 -15.13
C ALA A 200 -14.51 20.22 -15.43
N GLY A 201 -13.37 19.57 -15.67
CA GLY A 201 -12.09 20.21 -15.94
C GLY A 201 -11.35 20.76 -14.71
N ALA A 202 -11.81 20.45 -13.51
CA ALA A 202 -11.17 20.90 -12.26
C ALA A 202 -10.13 19.91 -11.75
N TRP A 203 -9.01 20.41 -11.23
CA TRP A 203 -7.99 19.61 -10.55
C TRP A 203 -8.29 19.48 -9.06
N VAL A 204 -8.61 18.27 -8.61
CA VAL A 204 -8.97 17.96 -7.22
C VAL A 204 -7.96 17.00 -6.60
N THR A 205 -7.65 17.17 -5.31
CA THR A 205 -6.85 16.21 -4.55
C THR A 205 -7.76 15.05 -4.13
N PRO A 206 -7.51 13.82 -4.62
CA PRO A 206 -8.33 12.68 -4.24
C PRO A 206 -7.95 12.17 -2.85
N LEU A 207 -8.89 11.51 -2.22
CA LEU A 207 -8.79 10.89 -0.89
C LEU A 207 -8.85 9.38 -1.03
N LEU A 208 -7.84 8.69 -0.53
CA LEU A 208 -7.76 7.23 -0.56
C LEU A 208 -8.35 6.65 0.71
N LEU A 209 -9.44 5.93 0.60
CA LEU A 209 -9.95 5.07 1.66
C LEU A 209 -9.19 3.75 1.63
N GLY A 210 -8.60 3.34 2.75
CA GLY A 210 -7.95 2.05 2.90
C GLY A 210 -8.50 1.27 4.07
N VAL A 211 -8.82 0.01 3.82
CA VAL A 211 -9.27 -0.97 4.81
C VAL A 211 -8.25 -2.08 4.88
N LEU A 212 -7.55 -2.21 6.00
CA LEU A 212 -6.46 -3.17 6.21
C LEU A 212 -6.79 -4.16 7.33
N ASP A 213 -6.53 -5.43 7.10
CA ASP A 213 -6.55 -6.43 8.18
C ASP A 213 -5.28 -6.31 9.03
N ASP A 214 -5.47 -6.20 10.35
CA ASP A 214 -4.38 -5.96 11.30
C ASP A 214 -3.34 -7.09 11.31
N ARG A 215 -3.80 -8.36 11.32
CA ARG A 215 -2.93 -9.52 11.39
C ARG A 215 -2.17 -9.77 10.10
N SER A 216 -2.89 -9.90 8.99
CA SER A 216 -2.31 -10.30 7.71
C SER A 216 -1.65 -9.15 6.96
N ARG A 217 -1.98 -7.91 7.29
CA ARG A 217 -1.66 -6.71 6.50
C ARG A 217 -2.37 -6.70 5.14
N LEU A 218 -3.36 -7.58 4.95
CA LEU A 218 -4.15 -7.63 3.73
C LEU A 218 -4.90 -6.31 3.54
N ALA A 219 -4.78 -5.72 2.38
CA ALA A 219 -5.62 -4.61 1.97
C ALA A 219 -6.99 -5.18 1.54
N CYS A 220 -7.96 -5.14 2.45
CA CYS A 220 -9.29 -5.69 2.23
C CYS A 220 -10.04 -4.94 1.12
N HIS A 221 -9.91 -3.62 1.12
CA HIS A 221 -10.34 -2.74 0.02
C HIS A 221 -9.58 -1.43 0.07
N VAL A 222 -9.29 -0.88 -1.11
CA VAL A 222 -8.60 0.40 -1.27
C VAL A 222 -9.22 1.13 -2.45
N GLN A 223 -9.73 2.34 -2.24
CA GLN A 223 -10.39 3.11 -3.31
C GLN A 223 -10.27 4.61 -3.10
N TRP A 224 -10.10 5.34 -4.20
CA TRP A 224 -10.02 6.80 -4.21
C TRP A 224 -11.39 7.42 -4.40
N TYR A 225 -11.62 8.51 -3.68
CA TYR A 225 -12.82 9.34 -3.71
C TYR A 225 -12.45 10.82 -3.85
N LEU A 226 -13.45 11.67 -4.13
CA LEU A 226 -13.24 13.12 -4.23
C LEU A 226 -13.58 13.88 -2.94
N ALA A 227 -14.21 13.21 -1.97
CA ALA A 227 -14.57 13.79 -0.69
C ALA A 227 -14.48 12.71 0.42
N GLU A 228 -14.46 13.15 1.67
CA GLU A 228 -14.57 12.30 2.86
C GLU A 228 -15.98 12.45 3.43
N THR A 229 -16.89 11.60 2.95
CA THR A 229 -18.29 11.56 3.41
C THR A 229 -18.65 10.20 3.98
N ALA A 230 -19.70 10.15 4.80
CA ALA A 230 -20.23 8.90 5.32
C ALA A 230 -20.69 7.95 4.19
N GLU A 231 -21.24 8.49 3.11
CA GLU A 231 -21.63 7.73 1.91
C GLU A 231 -20.43 6.99 1.30
N GLN A 232 -19.33 7.71 1.03
CA GLN A 232 -18.13 7.15 0.40
C GLN A 232 -17.42 6.16 1.33
N LEU A 233 -17.40 6.44 2.62
CA LEU A 233 -16.91 5.53 3.64
C LEU A 233 -17.68 4.21 3.63
N VAL A 234 -19.00 4.29 3.70
CA VAL A 234 -19.91 3.12 3.71
C VAL A 234 -19.81 2.36 2.39
N HIS A 235 -19.72 3.06 1.25
CA HIS A 235 -19.53 2.44 -0.05
C HIS A 235 -18.26 1.59 -0.11
N GLY A 236 -17.11 2.14 0.26
CA GLY A 236 -15.85 1.39 0.24
C GLY A 236 -15.81 0.26 1.28
N LEU A 237 -16.38 0.48 2.46
CA LEU A 237 -16.45 -0.54 3.49
C LEU A 237 -17.38 -1.70 3.09
N ALA A 238 -18.51 -1.41 2.43
CA ALA A 238 -19.40 -2.46 1.90
C ALA A 238 -18.69 -3.32 0.85
N GLN A 239 -17.87 -2.73 -0.02
CA GLN A 239 -17.03 -3.49 -0.96
C GLN A 239 -15.98 -4.35 -0.23
N ALA A 240 -15.35 -3.85 0.83
CA ALA A 240 -14.44 -4.64 1.66
C ALA A 240 -15.13 -5.87 2.25
N PHE A 241 -16.34 -5.70 2.79
CA PHE A 241 -17.12 -6.79 3.35
C PHE A 241 -17.48 -7.84 2.31
N GLN A 242 -17.94 -7.42 1.15
CA GLN A 242 -18.32 -8.33 0.06
C GLN A 242 -17.12 -9.08 -0.54
N LYS A 243 -15.96 -8.43 -0.63
CA LYS A 243 -14.73 -9.04 -1.15
C LYS A 243 -14.11 -10.04 -0.20
N ARG A 244 -14.21 -9.81 1.11
CA ARG A 244 -13.43 -10.57 2.11
C ARG A 244 -14.35 -11.25 3.14
N ALA A 245 -14.82 -10.50 4.14
CA ALA A 245 -15.67 -10.99 5.22
C ALA A 245 -16.13 -9.81 6.09
N LEU A 246 -17.00 -10.04 7.07
CA LEU A 246 -17.22 -9.10 8.17
C LEU A 246 -16.17 -9.32 9.26
N PRO A 247 -15.40 -8.30 9.68
CA PRO A 247 -14.46 -8.40 10.79
C PRO A 247 -15.20 -8.46 12.14
N ARG A 248 -14.48 -8.80 13.21
CA ARG A 248 -15.00 -8.71 14.58
C ARG A 248 -14.96 -7.28 15.09
N ALA A 249 -13.93 -6.54 14.79
CA ALA A 249 -13.76 -5.15 15.18
C ALA A 249 -13.21 -4.32 14.03
N LEU A 250 -13.50 -3.03 14.06
CA LEU A 250 -13.01 -2.02 13.12
C LEU A 250 -12.45 -0.84 13.91
N MET A 251 -11.20 -0.49 13.66
CA MET A 251 -10.54 0.69 14.22
C MET A 251 -10.52 1.80 13.17
N SER A 252 -10.94 3.00 13.56
CA SER A 252 -10.86 4.21 12.73
C SER A 252 -10.42 5.40 13.57
N ASP A 253 -10.08 6.49 12.92
CA ASP A 253 -9.94 7.78 13.59
C ASP A 253 -11.32 8.36 13.99
N ASN A 254 -11.33 9.62 14.47
CA ASN A 254 -12.55 10.33 14.86
C ASN A 254 -12.99 11.35 13.79
N GLY A 255 -12.71 11.10 12.52
CA GLY A 255 -13.16 11.94 11.39
C GLY A 255 -14.69 12.02 11.34
N SER A 256 -15.24 13.07 10.74
CA SER A 256 -16.69 13.30 10.69
C SER A 256 -17.46 12.15 10.06
N ALA A 257 -16.91 11.53 9.04
CA ALA A 257 -17.48 10.34 8.38
C ALA A 257 -17.50 9.12 9.32
N MET A 258 -16.46 8.97 10.17
CA MET A 258 -16.31 7.83 11.09
C MET A 258 -17.21 7.88 12.33
N ILE A 259 -17.74 9.07 12.66
CA ILE A 259 -18.69 9.25 13.78
C ILE A 259 -20.14 9.41 13.30
N ALA A 260 -20.39 9.39 11.98
CA ALA A 260 -21.73 9.49 11.44
C ALA A 260 -22.66 8.39 11.97
N ALA A 261 -23.92 8.75 12.18
CA ALA A 261 -24.89 7.83 12.79
C ALA A 261 -25.13 6.59 11.91
N GLU A 262 -25.19 6.78 10.60
CA GLU A 262 -25.33 5.69 9.62
C GLU A 262 -24.20 4.67 9.74
N PHE A 263 -22.95 5.16 9.85
CA PHE A 263 -21.78 4.31 9.97
C PHE A 263 -21.76 3.55 11.32
N THR A 264 -21.88 4.27 12.43
CA THR A 264 -21.77 3.67 13.77
C THR A 264 -22.93 2.70 14.07
N GLN A 265 -24.17 3.06 13.71
CA GLN A 265 -25.32 2.18 13.85
C GLN A 265 -25.24 0.99 12.88
N GLY A 266 -24.70 1.22 11.67
CA GLY A 266 -24.47 0.17 10.68
C GLY A 266 -23.54 -0.91 11.20
N LEU A 267 -22.38 -0.53 11.75
CA LEU A 267 -21.44 -1.46 12.37
C LEU A 267 -22.09 -2.24 13.53
N ALA A 268 -22.86 -1.55 14.40
CA ALA A 268 -23.54 -2.19 15.51
C ALA A 268 -24.56 -3.24 15.03
N ARG A 269 -25.37 -2.93 13.99
CA ARG A 269 -26.32 -3.88 13.39
C ARG A 269 -25.64 -5.09 12.75
N LEU A 270 -24.46 -4.90 12.18
CA LEU A 270 -23.63 -5.97 11.63
C LEU A 270 -22.86 -6.74 12.72
N GLY A 271 -22.97 -6.34 14.00
CA GLY A 271 -22.26 -6.94 15.12
C GLY A 271 -20.74 -6.75 15.03
N ILE A 272 -20.30 -5.62 14.48
CA ILE A 272 -18.89 -5.22 14.38
C ILE A 272 -18.59 -4.21 15.49
N VAL A 273 -17.58 -4.48 16.31
CA VAL A 273 -17.19 -3.58 17.40
C VAL A 273 -16.40 -2.41 16.81
N HIS A 274 -16.93 -1.19 16.89
CA HIS A 274 -16.22 0.01 16.49
C HIS A 274 -15.25 0.46 17.59
N GLN A 275 -13.98 0.62 17.25
CA GLN A 275 -12.90 1.05 18.13
C GLN A 275 -12.30 2.36 17.61
N PRO A 276 -12.82 3.54 17.99
CA PRO A 276 -12.21 4.79 17.60
C PRO A 276 -10.83 4.94 18.26
N THR A 277 -9.84 5.45 17.52
CA THR A 277 -8.50 5.70 18.05
C THR A 277 -8.55 6.77 19.16
N LEU A 278 -7.67 6.63 20.14
CA LEU A 278 -7.56 7.65 21.18
C LEU A 278 -7.02 8.95 20.59
N PRO A 279 -7.53 10.11 20.99
CA PRO A 279 -7.01 11.40 20.57
C PRO A 279 -5.49 11.50 20.81
N HIS A 280 -4.77 12.03 19.85
CA HIS A 280 -3.30 12.20 19.90
C HIS A 280 -2.48 10.91 20.04
N SER A 281 -2.99 9.77 19.57
CA SER A 281 -2.32 8.47 19.60
C SER A 281 -1.98 7.93 18.19
N PRO A 282 -1.11 8.62 17.42
CA PRO A 282 -0.80 8.26 16.02
C PRO A 282 -0.19 6.86 15.87
N TYR A 283 0.44 6.31 16.93
CA TYR A 283 0.99 4.95 16.90
C TYR A 283 -0.07 3.87 16.68
N GLN A 284 -1.34 4.14 16.97
CA GLN A 284 -2.44 3.18 16.72
C GLN A 284 -2.69 3.01 15.21
N ASN A 285 -2.32 3.99 14.39
CA ASN A 285 -2.47 3.97 12.93
C ASN A 285 -1.16 3.74 12.17
N ALA A 286 -0.06 3.37 12.86
CA ALA A 286 1.26 3.21 12.24
C ALA A 286 1.28 2.22 11.06
N LYS A 287 0.42 1.18 11.09
CA LYS A 287 0.28 0.21 10.00
C LYS A 287 -0.30 0.83 8.74
N GLN A 288 -1.30 1.71 8.90
CA GLN A 288 -1.86 2.52 7.82
C GLN A 288 -0.81 3.50 7.26
N GLU A 289 -0.04 4.17 8.12
CA GLU A 289 1.02 5.10 7.68
C GLU A 289 2.08 4.39 6.83
N VAL A 290 2.48 3.17 7.20
CA VAL A 290 3.40 2.34 6.40
C VAL A 290 2.77 1.97 5.05
N PHE A 291 1.49 1.62 5.03
CA PHE A 291 0.77 1.32 3.80
C PHE A 291 0.67 2.56 2.90
N TRP A 292 0.32 3.74 3.45
CA TRP A 292 0.29 5.00 2.70
C TRP A 292 1.64 5.33 2.07
N ALA A 293 2.73 5.10 2.80
CA ALA A 293 4.08 5.29 2.26
C ALA A 293 4.38 4.38 1.06
N GLN A 294 3.81 3.17 1.03
CA GLN A 294 3.94 2.26 -0.12
C GLN A 294 3.05 2.72 -1.29
N VAL A 295 1.81 3.14 -1.04
CA VAL A 295 0.93 3.71 -2.06
C VAL A 295 1.60 4.90 -2.74
N GLU A 296 2.07 5.87 -1.97
CA GLU A 296 2.72 7.07 -2.50
C GLU A 296 4.05 6.79 -3.18
N GLY A 297 4.89 5.94 -2.55
CA GLY A 297 6.24 5.69 -3.03
C GLY A 297 6.34 4.66 -4.15
N ARG A 298 5.26 3.94 -4.44
CA ARG A 298 5.25 2.91 -5.47
C ARG A 298 4.11 3.10 -6.47
N LEU A 299 2.85 3.07 -6.07
CA LEU A 299 1.73 3.23 -6.98
C LEU A 299 1.67 4.64 -7.59
N VAL A 300 1.56 5.68 -6.75
CA VAL A 300 1.45 7.07 -7.22
C VAL A 300 2.70 7.52 -7.96
N ALA A 301 3.88 7.04 -7.53
CA ALA A 301 5.14 7.29 -8.25
C ALA A 301 5.13 6.73 -9.68
N MET A 302 4.51 5.58 -9.92
CA MET A 302 4.37 5.01 -11.29
C MET A 302 3.38 5.77 -12.18
N LEU A 303 2.60 6.67 -11.62
CA LEU A 303 1.65 7.54 -12.33
C LEU A 303 2.20 8.96 -12.55
N GLU A 304 3.46 9.25 -12.14
CA GLU A 304 4.04 10.61 -12.28
C GLU A 304 3.98 11.14 -13.72
N GLY A 305 4.17 10.28 -14.73
CA GLY A 305 4.16 10.64 -16.14
C GLY A 305 2.76 10.83 -16.76
N VAL A 306 1.68 10.56 -16.02
CA VAL A 306 0.31 10.74 -16.54
C VAL A 306 -0.10 12.20 -16.41
N ALA A 307 -0.34 12.88 -17.56
CA ALA A 307 -0.69 14.29 -17.59
C ALA A 307 -2.12 14.52 -17.06
N ASP A 308 -3.10 13.79 -17.60
CA ASP A 308 -4.53 13.97 -17.32
C ASP A 308 -5.08 12.77 -16.54
N LEU A 309 -4.55 12.57 -15.33
CA LEU A 309 -4.99 11.48 -14.47
C LEU A 309 -6.42 11.72 -14.01
N THR A 310 -7.31 10.76 -14.31
CA THR A 310 -8.70 10.78 -13.87
C THR A 310 -8.93 9.83 -12.69
N LEU A 311 -10.01 10.05 -11.94
CA LEU A 311 -10.35 9.20 -10.80
C LEU A 311 -10.60 7.73 -11.17
N PRO A 312 -11.31 7.40 -12.28
CA PRO A 312 -11.48 6.01 -12.73
C PRO A 312 -10.13 5.32 -13.01
N VAL A 313 -9.23 5.95 -13.76
CA VAL A 313 -7.90 5.40 -14.08
C VAL A 313 -7.07 5.19 -12.82
N LEU A 314 -7.13 6.13 -11.88
CA LEU A 314 -6.42 6.02 -10.61
C LEU A 314 -6.95 4.82 -9.78
N ASN A 315 -8.27 4.61 -9.78
CA ASN A 315 -8.89 3.47 -9.09
C ASN A 315 -8.54 2.13 -9.76
N GLU A 316 -8.59 2.04 -11.09
CA GLU A 316 -8.21 0.85 -11.83
C GLU A 316 -6.74 0.47 -11.57
N ALA A 317 -5.83 1.44 -11.66
CA ALA A 317 -4.42 1.26 -11.35
C ALA A 317 -4.21 0.80 -9.89
N THR A 318 -5.00 1.33 -8.96
CA THR A 318 -4.93 0.97 -7.54
C THR A 318 -5.36 -0.48 -7.31
N GLN A 319 -6.49 -0.92 -7.89
CA GLN A 319 -6.96 -2.30 -7.77
C GLN A 319 -5.94 -3.28 -8.35
N ALA A 320 -5.39 -2.99 -9.54
CA ALA A 320 -4.38 -3.82 -10.18
C ALA A 320 -3.11 -3.92 -9.30
N TRP A 321 -2.62 -2.79 -8.80
CA TRP A 321 -1.43 -2.77 -7.94
C TRP A 321 -1.65 -3.49 -6.62
N VAL A 322 -2.80 -3.28 -5.96
CA VAL A 322 -3.11 -3.92 -4.68
C VAL A 322 -3.18 -5.44 -4.85
N GLU A 323 -3.96 -5.94 -5.79
CA GLU A 323 -4.24 -7.38 -5.91
C GLU A 323 -3.06 -8.16 -6.52
N LEU A 324 -2.31 -7.57 -7.45
CA LEU A 324 -1.25 -8.29 -8.16
C LEU A 324 0.16 -8.03 -7.62
N GLU A 325 0.38 -6.92 -6.93
CA GLU A 325 1.69 -6.59 -6.37
C GLU A 325 1.69 -6.53 -4.85
N TYR A 326 0.92 -5.61 -4.23
CA TYR A 326 0.97 -5.41 -2.78
C TYR A 326 0.62 -6.68 -2.01
N GLN A 327 -0.50 -7.33 -2.34
CA GLN A 327 -0.97 -8.55 -1.65
C GLN A 327 -0.01 -9.73 -1.77
N ARG A 328 0.85 -9.74 -2.81
CA ARG A 328 1.75 -10.86 -3.14
C ARG A 328 3.22 -10.60 -2.78
N THR A 329 3.55 -9.36 -2.43
CA THR A 329 4.92 -9.00 -2.04
C THR A 329 5.18 -9.39 -0.59
N VAL A 330 6.30 -10.07 -0.34
CA VAL A 330 6.72 -10.47 1.02
C VAL A 330 6.93 -9.23 1.88
N HIS A 331 6.17 -9.10 2.96
CA HIS A 331 6.28 -8.02 3.91
C HIS A 331 7.50 -8.19 4.80
N SER A 332 8.30 -7.14 4.98
CA SER A 332 9.58 -7.20 5.70
C SER A 332 9.46 -7.63 7.16
N GLU A 333 8.39 -7.23 7.83
CA GLU A 333 8.12 -7.53 9.25
C GLU A 333 7.57 -8.96 9.41
N THR A 334 6.57 -9.33 8.63
CA THR A 334 5.87 -10.63 8.78
C THR A 334 6.56 -11.78 8.06
N ARG A 335 7.50 -11.51 7.14
CA ARG A 335 8.23 -12.49 6.31
C ARG A 335 7.33 -13.35 5.41
N GLN A 336 6.09 -12.99 5.26
CA GLN A 336 5.08 -13.58 4.39
C GLN A 336 4.40 -12.48 3.57
N SER A 337 3.81 -12.83 2.45
CA SER A 337 2.95 -11.87 1.74
C SER A 337 1.62 -11.70 2.50
N PRO A 338 0.94 -10.54 2.38
CA PRO A 338 -0.36 -10.33 2.99
C PRO A 338 -1.38 -11.42 2.62
N LEU A 339 -1.38 -11.86 1.37
CA LEU A 339 -2.29 -12.91 0.89
C LEU A 339 -1.98 -14.27 1.52
N GLU A 340 -0.73 -14.71 1.51
CA GLU A 340 -0.32 -15.97 2.15
C GLU A 340 -0.65 -15.97 3.64
N ARG A 341 -0.40 -14.85 4.32
CA ARG A 341 -0.67 -14.73 5.75
C ARG A 341 -2.18 -14.72 6.06
N CYS A 342 -2.98 -14.14 5.18
CA CYS A 342 -4.43 -14.18 5.29
C CYS A 342 -4.96 -15.60 5.15
N ILE A 343 -4.48 -16.36 4.14
CA ILE A 343 -4.95 -17.72 3.87
C ILE A 343 -4.47 -18.72 4.94
N ALA A 344 -3.24 -18.58 5.44
CA ALA A 344 -2.64 -19.50 6.40
C ALA A 344 -3.00 -19.19 7.85
N GLY A 345 -3.51 -17.98 8.15
CA GLY A 345 -3.81 -17.56 9.53
C GLY A 345 -5.13 -18.12 10.06
N PRO A 346 -5.26 -18.24 11.39
CA PRO A 346 -6.54 -18.55 12.00
C PRO A 346 -7.53 -17.41 11.73
N GLU A 347 -8.72 -17.74 11.20
CA GLU A 347 -9.71 -16.79 10.73
C GLU A 347 -10.93 -16.75 11.67
N VAL A 348 -11.46 -15.53 11.91
CA VAL A 348 -12.69 -15.29 12.67
C VAL A 348 -13.69 -14.40 11.91
N GLY A 349 -13.48 -14.20 10.64
CA GLY A 349 -14.37 -13.48 9.74
C GLY A 349 -15.76 -14.11 9.71
N ARG A 350 -16.77 -13.32 9.41
CA ARG A 350 -18.16 -13.77 9.23
C ARG A 350 -18.58 -13.52 7.79
N PRO A 351 -19.44 -14.36 7.21
CA PRO A 351 -19.97 -14.12 5.87
C PRO A 351 -20.60 -12.73 5.76
N SER A 352 -20.34 -12.04 4.65
CA SER A 352 -21.02 -10.76 4.37
C SER A 352 -22.46 -11.01 3.98
N PRO A 353 -23.41 -10.20 4.47
CA PRO A 353 -24.77 -10.20 3.94
C PRO A 353 -24.77 -9.63 2.51
N ASP A 354 -25.88 -9.79 1.80
CA ASP A 354 -26.07 -9.24 0.46
C ASP A 354 -26.06 -7.68 0.46
N SER A 355 -25.97 -7.11 -0.74
CA SER A 355 -25.89 -5.65 -0.92
C SER A 355 -27.10 -4.89 -0.36
N ASN A 356 -28.30 -5.47 -0.41
CA ASN A 356 -29.51 -4.82 0.11
C ASN A 356 -29.50 -4.82 1.64
N ALA A 357 -29.08 -5.94 2.25
CA ALA A 357 -28.94 -6.01 3.71
C ALA A 357 -27.83 -5.08 4.21
N LEU A 358 -26.71 -4.93 3.48
CA LEU A 358 -25.66 -3.95 3.78
C LEU A 358 -26.19 -2.51 3.69
N ARG A 359 -26.93 -2.15 2.63
CA ARG A 359 -27.56 -0.82 2.52
C ARG A 359 -28.48 -0.54 3.69
N LEU A 360 -29.33 -1.52 4.07
CA LEU A 360 -30.24 -1.37 5.19
C LEU A 360 -29.50 -1.29 6.53
N ALA A 361 -28.37 -1.98 6.68
CA ALA A 361 -27.58 -1.88 7.90
C ALA A 361 -27.02 -0.46 8.10
N PHE A 362 -26.50 0.17 7.05
CA PHE A 362 -25.91 1.51 7.10
C PHE A 362 -26.93 2.64 6.92
N THR A 363 -27.94 2.65 7.78
CA THR A 363 -28.99 3.67 7.86
C THR A 363 -29.05 4.24 9.27
N THR A 364 -29.44 5.50 9.39
CA THR A 364 -29.84 6.07 10.68
C THR A 364 -31.30 5.74 10.98
N GLU A 365 -31.66 5.65 12.26
CA GLU A 365 -33.03 5.43 12.70
C GLU A 365 -33.54 6.65 13.44
N GLU A 366 -34.69 7.16 13.01
CA GLU A 366 -35.33 8.29 13.61
C GLU A 366 -36.82 8.01 13.90
N HIS A 367 -37.30 8.59 14.98
CA HIS A 367 -38.73 8.55 15.31
C HIS A 367 -39.42 9.84 14.85
N ARG A 368 -40.48 9.70 14.09
CA ARG A 368 -41.27 10.81 13.56
C ARG A 368 -42.76 10.63 13.82
N THR A 369 -43.46 11.74 13.99
CA THR A 369 -44.90 11.75 14.11
C THR A 369 -45.55 11.78 12.75
N GLN A 370 -46.52 10.88 12.52
CA GLN A 370 -47.29 10.86 11.29
C GLN A 370 -48.30 12.02 11.28
N ARG A 371 -48.38 12.72 10.15
CA ARG A 371 -49.42 13.75 9.97
C ARG A 371 -50.79 13.10 9.76
N ARG A 372 -51.74 13.43 10.61
CA ARG A 372 -53.07 12.86 10.52
C ARG A 372 -53.85 13.31 9.31
N SER A 373 -53.61 14.54 8.79
CA SER A 373 -54.34 15.13 7.68
C SER A 373 -54.13 14.42 6.34
N ASP A 374 -52.90 13.96 6.07
CA ASP A 374 -52.53 13.41 4.76
C ASP A 374 -51.77 12.07 4.86
N GLY A 375 -51.58 11.56 6.06
CA GLY A 375 -50.88 10.29 6.23
C GLY A 375 -49.43 10.31 5.84
N THR A 376 -48.76 11.48 5.88
CA THR A 376 -47.33 11.60 5.52
C THR A 376 -46.43 11.73 6.74
N VAL A 377 -45.15 11.46 6.57
CA VAL A 377 -44.08 11.73 7.54
C VAL A 377 -43.01 12.64 6.90
N THR A 378 -42.45 13.56 7.69
CA THR A 378 -41.42 14.47 7.22
C THR A 378 -40.05 14.04 7.76
N LEU A 379 -39.07 13.84 6.85
CA LEU A 379 -37.66 13.50 7.11
C LEU A 379 -36.76 14.39 6.28
N ALA A 380 -35.71 14.94 6.87
CA ALA A 380 -34.77 15.81 6.18
C ALA A 380 -35.42 16.88 5.27
N GLY A 381 -36.54 17.46 5.71
CA GLY A 381 -37.29 18.46 4.93
C GLY A 381 -38.22 17.90 3.85
N GLN A 382 -38.17 16.62 3.53
CA GLN A 382 -38.98 15.96 2.51
C GLN A 382 -40.15 15.18 3.12
N ARG A 383 -41.29 15.13 2.45
CA ARG A 383 -42.46 14.34 2.87
C ARG A 383 -42.45 12.98 2.20
N PHE A 384 -42.79 11.96 2.97
CA PHE A 384 -42.90 10.57 2.53
C PHE A 384 -44.29 10.04 2.80
N GLU A 385 -44.82 9.28 1.86
CA GLU A 385 -46.16 8.69 1.95
C GLU A 385 -46.11 7.43 2.78
N VAL A 386 -46.99 7.34 3.78
CA VAL A 386 -47.13 6.16 4.63
C VAL A 386 -48.27 5.30 4.10
N PRO A 387 -48.07 3.99 3.83
CA PRO A 387 -49.13 3.11 3.36
C PRO A 387 -50.33 3.12 4.32
N ALA A 388 -51.55 3.15 3.75
CA ALA A 388 -52.82 3.30 4.50
C ALA A 388 -52.97 2.32 5.65
N ARG A 389 -52.44 1.11 5.53
CA ARG A 389 -52.46 0.08 6.62
C ARG A 389 -51.74 0.50 7.89
N TYR A 390 -50.82 1.49 7.83
CA TYR A 390 -50.08 2.03 8.97
C TYR A 390 -50.60 3.41 9.42
N ARG A 391 -51.73 3.88 8.89
CA ARG A 391 -52.31 5.19 9.19
C ARG A 391 -52.66 5.40 10.67
N LEU A 392 -52.89 4.33 11.40
CA LEU A 392 -53.22 4.39 12.83
C LEU A 392 -52.03 4.58 13.74
N LEU A 393 -50.80 4.40 13.20
CA LEU A 393 -49.57 4.61 13.97
C LEU A 393 -49.30 6.11 14.09
N SER A 394 -49.37 6.66 15.27
CA SER A 394 -49.11 8.07 15.54
C SER A 394 -47.61 8.39 15.52
N ARG A 395 -46.78 7.43 15.90
CA ARG A 395 -45.30 7.51 15.91
C ARG A 395 -44.73 6.39 15.05
N LEU A 396 -43.78 6.75 14.22
CA LEU A 396 -43.17 5.86 13.24
C LEU A 396 -41.66 5.82 13.52
N ALA A 397 -41.07 4.63 13.57
CA ALA A 397 -39.66 4.43 13.50
C ALA A 397 -39.25 4.30 11.99
N VAL A 398 -38.38 5.16 11.54
CA VAL A 398 -37.99 5.22 10.13
C VAL A 398 -36.47 5.13 9.98
N ARG A 399 -36.01 4.26 9.10
CA ARG A 399 -34.59 4.10 8.76
C ARG A 399 -34.31 4.66 7.38
N TYR A 400 -33.24 5.44 7.27
CA TYR A 400 -32.81 6.04 5.99
C TYR A 400 -31.32 6.36 6.02
N ALA A 401 -30.70 6.48 4.86
CA ALA A 401 -29.40 7.10 4.70
C ALA A 401 -29.59 8.58 4.32
N SER A 402 -28.83 9.48 4.95
CA SER A 402 -28.98 10.93 4.71
C SER A 402 -28.65 11.33 3.28
N TRP A 403 -27.85 10.54 2.58
CA TRP A 403 -27.48 10.74 1.18
C TRP A 403 -28.40 10.06 0.17
N ASP A 404 -29.33 9.20 0.61
CA ASP A 404 -30.29 8.52 -0.25
C ASP A 404 -31.72 8.64 0.33
N LEU A 405 -32.46 9.58 -0.20
CA LEU A 405 -33.85 9.85 0.16
C LEU A 405 -34.85 9.42 -0.92
N THR A 406 -34.45 8.61 -1.88
CA THR A 406 -35.34 8.05 -2.90
C THR A 406 -36.44 7.19 -2.31
N HIS A 407 -36.11 6.54 -1.22
CA HIS A 407 -37.07 5.86 -0.36
C HIS A 407 -36.49 5.71 1.04
N VAL A 408 -37.36 5.57 2.01
CA VAL A 408 -37.00 5.32 3.41
C VAL A 408 -37.74 4.10 3.92
N HIS A 409 -37.26 3.48 4.99
CA HIS A 409 -37.83 2.24 5.50
C HIS A 409 -38.63 2.52 6.79
N LEU A 410 -39.93 2.19 6.79
CA LEU A 410 -40.70 2.06 8.02
C LEU A 410 -40.29 0.74 8.69
N VAL A 411 -39.91 0.81 9.95
CA VAL A 411 -39.46 -0.36 10.69
C VAL A 411 -40.32 -0.57 11.95
N ASP A 412 -40.40 -1.81 12.37
CA ASP A 412 -40.97 -2.14 13.66
C ASP A 412 -39.95 -1.81 14.78
N GLU A 413 -40.33 -0.93 15.69
CA GLU A 413 -39.47 -0.44 16.77
C GLU A 413 -38.96 -1.57 17.69
N ARG A 414 -39.72 -2.64 17.83
CA ARG A 414 -39.42 -3.76 18.76
C ARG A 414 -38.50 -4.79 18.13
N THR A 415 -38.71 -5.09 16.86
CA THR A 415 -38.00 -6.16 16.17
C THR A 415 -36.96 -5.66 15.19
N GLY A 416 -37.00 -4.36 14.82
CA GLY A 416 -36.15 -3.77 13.78
C GLY A 416 -36.47 -4.27 12.38
N THR A 417 -37.53 -5.00 12.18
CA THR A 417 -37.94 -5.54 10.86
C THR A 417 -38.54 -4.45 9.99
N VAL A 418 -38.23 -4.50 8.67
CA VAL A 418 -38.80 -3.57 7.71
C VAL A 418 -40.27 -3.91 7.47
N LEU A 419 -41.15 -2.98 7.79
CA LEU A 419 -42.61 -3.09 7.58
C LEU A 419 -43.00 -2.64 6.17
N ALA A 420 -42.41 -1.55 5.67
CA ALA A 420 -42.70 -1.00 4.35
C ALA A 420 -41.60 -0.05 3.88
N ARG A 421 -41.51 0.14 2.57
CA ARG A 421 -40.80 1.27 1.96
C ARG A 421 -41.73 2.47 1.84
N LEU A 422 -41.25 3.64 2.24
CA LEU A 422 -41.95 4.91 2.12
C LEU A 422 -41.27 5.71 1.01
N TYR A 423 -42.08 6.28 0.13
CA TYR A 423 -41.58 7.05 -1.01
C TYR A 423 -41.89 8.53 -0.83
N PRO A 424 -41.10 9.44 -1.43
CA PRO A 424 -41.39 10.86 -1.45
C PRO A 424 -42.80 11.13 -1.98
N LEU A 425 -43.50 12.09 -1.37
CA LEU A 425 -44.82 12.54 -1.80
C LEU A 425 -44.72 13.22 -3.17
N ASP A 426 -45.38 12.64 -4.17
CA ASP A 426 -45.50 13.19 -5.49
C ASP A 426 -46.98 13.54 -5.79
N LYS A 427 -47.33 14.80 -5.58
CA LYS A 427 -48.70 15.24 -5.75
C LYS A 427 -49.19 15.17 -7.19
N ALA A 428 -48.30 15.38 -8.18
CA ALA A 428 -48.68 15.34 -9.58
C ALA A 428 -49.04 13.93 -10.04
N LYS A 429 -48.19 12.96 -9.72
CA LYS A 429 -48.47 11.54 -10.02
C LYS A 429 -49.67 10.99 -9.25
N ASN A 430 -49.88 11.50 -8.03
CA ASN A 430 -51.05 11.09 -7.25
C ASN A 430 -52.36 11.63 -7.84
N ALA A 431 -52.36 12.84 -8.45
CA ALA A 431 -53.51 13.39 -9.11
C ALA A 431 -53.92 12.58 -10.37
N ASP A 432 -52.94 12.07 -11.11
CA ASP A 432 -53.17 11.26 -12.32
C ASP A 432 -53.51 9.80 -12.04
N GLY A 433 -53.58 9.36 -10.80
CA GLY A 433 -53.86 8.00 -10.42
C GLY A 433 -52.83 6.97 -10.85
N ARG A 434 -51.67 7.41 -11.36
CA ARG A 434 -50.58 6.55 -11.83
C ARG A 434 -49.79 6.02 -10.65
N ARG A 435 -49.77 4.70 -10.49
CA ARG A 435 -48.90 4.04 -9.52
C ARG A 435 -47.48 3.97 -10.06
N ARG A 436 -46.51 4.22 -9.18
CA ARG A 436 -45.06 4.12 -9.52
C ARG A 436 -44.72 2.72 -9.97
N THR A 437 -44.19 2.56 -11.17
CA THR A 437 -43.59 1.33 -11.68
C THR A 437 -42.10 1.32 -11.27
N LEU A 438 -41.63 0.26 -10.63
CA LEU A 438 -40.21 0.08 -10.35
C LEU A 438 -39.53 -0.33 -11.66
N THR A 439 -38.72 0.52 -12.23
CA THR A 439 -37.87 0.19 -13.39
C THR A 439 -36.59 -0.43 -12.84
N PRO A 440 -36.20 -1.66 -13.25
CA PRO A 440 -34.88 -2.19 -12.92
C PRO A 440 -33.84 -1.30 -13.61
N GLY A 441 -32.85 -0.82 -12.86
CA GLY A 441 -31.73 -0.08 -13.43
C GLY A 441 -30.98 -0.98 -14.40
N LEU A 442 -30.96 -0.62 -15.67
CA LEU A 442 -30.06 -1.20 -16.68
C LEU A 442 -28.65 -0.67 -16.37
N LEU A 443 -27.76 -1.57 -16.06
CA LEU A 443 -26.33 -1.27 -16.02
C LEU A 443 -25.88 -1.16 -17.49
N ASP A 444 -25.80 0.06 -18.00
CA ASP A 444 -25.15 0.31 -19.28
C ASP A 444 -23.66 0.00 -19.14
N ALA A 445 -23.18 -0.93 -20.00
CA ALA A 445 -21.76 -1.21 -20.10
C ALA A 445 -21.03 0.03 -20.61
N VAL A 446 -20.39 0.75 -19.70
CA VAL A 446 -19.55 1.89 -20.05
C VAL A 446 -18.33 1.38 -20.82
N ALA A 447 -18.18 1.81 -22.06
CA ALA A 447 -16.99 1.52 -22.87
C ALA A 447 -15.74 2.03 -22.11
N THR A 448 -14.79 1.14 -21.87
CA THR A 448 -13.53 1.49 -21.20
C THR A 448 -12.72 2.44 -22.10
N PRO A 449 -12.42 3.66 -21.66
CA PRO A 449 -11.60 4.58 -22.44
C PRO A 449 -10.19 4.00 -22.61
N PRO A 450 -9.45 4.36 -23.67
CA PRO A 450 -8.09 3.89 -23.88
C PRO A 450 -7.20 4.33 -22.70
N ALA A 451 -6.28 3.43 -22.30
CA ALA A 451 -5.36 3.70 -21.20
C ALA A 451 -4.53 4.98 -21.47
N PRO A 452 -4.44 5.92 -20.52
CA PRO A 452 -3.71 7.16 -20.71
C PRO A 452 -2.20 6.91 -20.93
N SER A 453 -1.55 7.81 -21.68
CA SER A 453 -0.11 7.82 -21.82
C SER A 453 0.58 8.21 -20.50
N GLY A 454 1.83 7.78 -20.30
CA GLY A 454 2.63 8.15 -19.11
C GLY A 454 2.51 7.19 -17.92
N ILE A 455 1.74 6.11 -18.03
CA ILE A 455 1.77 5.03 -17.02
C ILE A 455 3.07 4.25 -17.14
N ALA A 456 3.77 4.07 -16.02
CA ALA A 456 5.02 3.30 -15.97
C ALA A 456 4.81 1.84 -16.43
N PRO A 457 5.84 1.21 -17.08
CA PRO A 457 5.70 -0.11 -17.70
C PRO A 457 5.20 -1.20 -16.75
N LEU A 458 5.70 -1.23 -15.51
CA LEU A 458 5.27 -2.21 -14.52
C LEU A 458 3.79 -2.05 -14.19
N LEU A 459 3.31 -0.84 -13.94
CA LEU A 459 1.91 -0.61 -13.60
C LEU A 459 0.99 -0.91 -14.77
N ARG A 460 1.40 -0.58 -16.01
CA ARG A 460 0.65 -0.94 -17.23
C ARG A 460 0.49 -2.46 -17.35
N GLN A 461 1.56 -3.21 -17.07
CA GLN A 461 1.49 -4.67 -17.06
C GLN A 461 0.51 -5.18 -16.00
N LEU A 462 0.60 -4.67 -14.75
CA LEU A 462 -0.31 -5.06 -13.68
C LEU A 462 -1.78 -4.77 -14.02
N MET A 463 -2.08 -3.61 -14.63
CA MET A 463 -3.44 -3.27 -15.07
C MET A 463 -3.94 -4.24 -16.17
N THR A 464 -3.08 -4.58 -17.13
CA THR A 464 -3.43 -5.56 -18.18
C THR A 464 -3.69 -6.94 -17.58
N ASP A 465 -2.82 -7.41 -16.69
CA ASP A 465 -2.95 -8.71 -16.03
C ASP A 465 -4.21 -8.75 -15.14
N TYR A 466 -4.51 -7.64 -14.44
CA TYR A 466 -5.73 -7.53 -13.63
C TYR A 466 -7.00 -7.56 -14.49
N ALA A 467 -7.04 -6.80 -15.58
CA ALA A 467 -8.16 -6.82 -16.52
C ALA A 467 -8.42 -8.22 -17.10
N ALA A 468 -7.35 -8.99 -17.37
CA ALA A 468 -7.45 -10.36 -17.85
C ALA A 468 -8.08 -11.33 -16.82
N THR A 469 -8.11 -10.99 -15.53
CA THR A 469 -8.77 -11.83 -14.50
C THR A 469 -10.29 -11.80 -14.57
N GLY A 470 -10.87 -10.80 -15.25
CA GLY A 470 -12.32 -10.57 -15.30
C GLY A 470 -12.93 -10.10 -13.97
N LEU A 471 -12.10 -9.79 -12.96
CA LEU A 471 -12.59 -9.23 -11.70
C LEU A 471 -13.12 -7.80 -11.94
N PRO A 472 -14.24 -7.43 -11.28
CA PRO A 472 -14.82 -6.11 -11.48
C PRO A 472 -13.87 -5.01 -10.96
N PRO A 473 -13.79 -3.86 -11.66
CA PRO A 473 -13.07 -2.71 -11.16
C PRO A 473 -13.77 -2.13 -9.91
N ALA A 474 -13.12 -1.18 -9.25
CA ALA A 474 -13.77 -0.41 -8.19
C ALA A 474 -14.82 0.53 -8.80
N TYR A 475 -16.04 0.44 -8.31
CA TYR A 475 -17.13 1.34 -8.71
C TYR A 475 -17.21 2.52 -7.75
N LEU A 476 -17.50 3.70 -8.30
CA LEU A 476 -17.85 4.85 -7.49
C LEU A 476 -19.35 4.84 -7.19
N PRO A 477 -19.82 5.45 -6.08
CA PRO A 477 -21.23 5.71 -5.89
C PRO A 477 -21.72 6.56 -7.07
N GLN A 478 -22.71 6.10 -7.81
CA GLN A 478 -23.29 6.87 -8.89
C GLN A 478 -24.22 7.92 -8.26
N PRO A 479 -24.05 9.22 -8.58
CA PRO A 479 -25.12 10.16 -8.33
C PRO A 479 -26.34 9.66 -9.10
N GLU A 480 -27.49 9.57 -8.44
CA GLU A 480 -28.73 9.20 -9.14
C GLU A 480 -28.91 10.15 -10.31
N ALA A 481 -29.15 9.58 -11.50
CA ALA A 481 -29.51 10.37 -12.66
C ALA A 481 -30.75 11.20 -12.27
N GLU A 482 -30.66 12.52 -12.36
CA GLU A 482 -31.84 13.39 -12.23
C GLU A 482 -32.92 12.81 -13.13
N PRO A 483 -34.16 12.66 -12.65
CA PRO A 483 -35.25 12.17 -13.50
C PRO A 483 -35.32 13.06 -14.71
N HIS A 484 -35.09 12.50 -15.89
CA HIS A 484 -35.18 13.18 -17.15
C HIS A 484 -36.58 13.79 -17.24
N HIS A 485 -36.71 15.09 -17.02
CA HIS A 485 -37.91 15.81 -17.33
C HIS A 485 -37.99 15.89 -18.86
N PRO A 486 -38.93 15.20 -19.50
CA PRO A 486 -39.12 15.38 -20.93
C PRO A 486 -39.48 16.88 -21.16
N ASN A 487 -38.68 17.49 -22.02
CA ASN A 487 -38.87 18.87 -22.42
C ASN A 487 -40.32 19.02 -22.92
N PRO A 488 -41.17 19.99 -22.44
CA PRO A 488 -42.54 20.09 -22.85
C PRO A 488 -42.74 20.50 -24.33
N GLU A 489 -41.67 20.65 -25.10
CA GLU A 489 -41.72 21.05 -26.52
C GLU A 489 -41.68 19.87 -27.52
N GLU A 490 -41.57 18.61 -27.06
CA GLU A 490 -41.62 17.43 -27.95
C GLU A 490 -42.95 16.66 -27.83
N THR A 491 -44.06 17.30 -28.21
CA THR A 491 -45.28 16.58 -28.60
C THR A 491 -45.75 17.10 -29.96
N PRO A 492 -45.94 16.19 -30.96
CA PRO A 492 -46.41 16.53 -32.29
C PRO A 492 -47.85 17.02 -32.31
#